data_73a6314647d742f706ba852b9b7ad352
#
_entry.id   73a6314647d742f706ba852b9b7ad352
#
_cell.length_a   1.000
_cell.length_b   1.000
_cell.length_c   1.000
_cell.angle_alpha   90.00
_cell.angle_beta   90.00
_cell.angle_gamma   90.00
#
_symmetry.space_group_name_H-M   'P 1'
#
loop_
_entity.id
_entity.type
_entity.pdbx_description
1 polymer ?
#
loop_
_entity_poly.entity_id
_entity_poly.type
_entity_poly.pdbx_seq_one_letter_code
_entity_poly.pdbx_strand_id
1 'polypeptide(L)'
;MKLLLAAFLFILVNACTPKQEQTNRTSAAATSIIEKNKELIKTVYIEMVNKKNFTLIDSFFAPNIFDHGALEGQQQGREGFKKAVTEFLGMFSQLEVKQEVMIAEGDNVATRETWKVTMTSNNKTLTGETMHFFRIKDGLITDEWSKGWEFLGL
;
A
#
# COMPACT_ATOMS: atom_id res chain seq x y z
N MET A 1 59.51 -50.51 -31.46
CA MET A 1 59.13 -49.09 -31.61
C MET A 1 57.67 -49.02 -31.23
N LYS A 2 57.35 -48.62 -29.94
CA LYS A 2 56.01 -48.64 -29.36
C LYS A 2 55.42 -47.19 -29.44
N LEU A 3 54.34 -47.01 -30.17
CA LEU A 3 53.62 -45.79 -30.28
C LEU A 3 52.69 -45.68 -29.09
N LEU A 4 52.86 -44.64 -28.23
CA LEU A 4 51.95 -44.28 -27.14
C LEU A 4 50.94 -43.31 -27.69
N LEU A 5 49.68 -43.75 -27.74
CA LEU A 5 48.51 -42.90 -28.06
C LEU A 5 48.00 -42.25 -26.77
N ALA A 6 48.18 -40.94 -26.62
CA ALA A 6 47.65 -40.18 -25.49
C ALA A 6 46.25 -39.76 -25.85
N ALA A 7 45.21 -40.30 -25.19
CA ALA A 7 43.83 -39.89 -25.30
C ALA A 7 43.64 -38.65 -24.41
N PHE A 8 43.36 -37.50 -25.05
CA PHE A 8 42.96 -36.24 -24.38
C PHE A 8 41.47 -36.31 -24.08
N LEU A 9 41.15 -36.52 -22.80
CA LEU A 9 39.77 -36.48 -22.31
C LEU A 9 39.34 -35.00 -22.12
N PHE A 10 38.53 -34.48 -23.04
CA PHE A 10 37.93 -33.14 -22.92
C PHE A 10 36.77 -33.19 -21.91
N ILE A 11 37.00 -32.73 -20.69
CA ILE A 11 35.91 -32.50 -19.71
C ILE A 11 35.19 -31.20 -20.07
N LEU A 12 34.02 -31.32 -20.69
CA LEU A 12 33.09 -30.20 -20.87
C LEU A 12 32.48 -29.86 -19.49
N VAL A 13 33.06 -28.88 -18.81
CA VAL A 13 32.44 -28.28 -17.65
C VAL A 13 31.28 -27.40 -18.17
N ASN A 14 30.05 -27.91 -18.06
CA ASN A 14 28.85 -27.09 -18.22
C ASN A 14 28.83 -26.04 -17.08
N ALA A 15 29.33 -24.84 -17.37
CA ALA A 15 29.13 -23.68 -16.51
C ALA A 15 27.67 -23.32 -16.56
N CYS A 16 26.88 -23.84 -15.63
CA CYS A 16 25.51 -23.43 -15.39
C CYS A 16 25.53 -21.94 -14.97
N THR A 17 25.04 -21.08 -15.82
CA THR A 17 25.11 -19.61 -15.67
C THR A 17 24.27 -19.15 -14.48
N PRO A 18 24.84 -18.41 -13.49
CA PRO A 18 24.13 -17.95 -12.29
C PRO A 18 23.05 -16.87 -12.57
N LYS A 19 22.93 -16.41 -13.82
CA LYS A 19 22.05 -15.31 -14.21
C LYS A 19 20.55 -15.62 -14.08
N GLN A 20 20.14 -16.87 -14.29
CA GLN A 20 18.73 -17.28 -14.24
C GLN A 20 18.19 -17.41 -12.81
N GLU A 21 19.03 -17.85 -11.88
CA GLU A 21 18.66 -17.98 -10.47
C GLU A 21 18.52 -16.61 -9.79
N GLN A 22 19.33 -15.63 -10.15
CA GLN A 22 19.28 -14.28 -9.63
C GLN A 22 18.01 -13.54 -10.12
N THR A 23 17.61 -13.74 -11.38
CA THR A 23 16.37 -13.17 -11.95
C THR A 23 15.13 -13.72 -11.24
N ASN A 24 15.09 -15.02 -10.96
CA ASN A 24 13.97 -15.66 -10.25
C ASN A 24 13.85 -15.20 -8.79
N ARG A 25 14.98 -15.02 -8.09
CA ARG A 25 14.98 -14.50 -6.70
C ARG A 25 14.51 -13.05 -6.63
N THR A 26 14.94 -12.22 -7.58
CA THR A 26 14.51 -10.80 -7.64
C THR A 26 13.02 -10.70 -7.95
N SER A 27 12.49 -11.48 -8.87
CA SER A 27 11.07 -11.53 -9.19
C SER A 27 10.22 -12.02 -8.00
N ALA A 28 10.64 -13.09 -7.31
CA ALA A 28 9.95 -13.58 -6.12
C ALA A 28 9.96 -12.57 -4.97
N ALA A 29 11.07 -11.88 -4.75
CA ALA A 29 11.16 -10.83 -3.73
C ALA A 29 10.26 -9.62 -4.06
N ALA A 30 10.22 -9.19 -5.33
CA ALA A 30 9.35 -8.10 -5.77
C ALA A 30 7.86 -8.46 -5.60
N THR A 31 7.45 -9.68 -5.97
CA THR A 31 6.10 -10.18 -5.74
C THR A 31 5.75 -10.20 -4.26
N SER A 32 6.68 -10.62 -3.39
CA SER A 32 6.48 -10.63 -1.93
C SER A 32 6.28 -9.22 -1.36
N ILE A 33 6.99 -8.21 -1.87
CA ILE A 33 6.82 -6.80 -1.45
C ILE A 33 5.45 -6.29 -1.86
N ILE A 34 5.03 -6.53 -3.09
CA ILE A 34 3.71 -6.12 -3.61
C ILE A 34 2.58 -6.69 -2.74
N GLU A 35 2.62 -7.98 -2.41
CA GLU A 35 1.58 -8.60 -1.59
C GLU A 35 1.59 -8.06 -0.14
N LYS A 36 2.75 -7.79 0.45
CA LYS A 36 2.86 -7.13 1.75
C LYS A 36 2.25 -5.72 1.74
N ASN A 37 2.53 -4.94 0.70
CA ASN A 37 1.99 -3.60 0.55
C ASN A 37 0.47 -3.62 0.41
N LYS A 38 -0.09 -4.55 -0.37
CA LYS A 38 -1.54 -4.75 -0.46
C LYS A 38 -2.16 -5.13 0.88
N GLU A 39 -1.54 -6.04 1.63
CA GLU A 39 -2.05 -6.48 2.92
C GLU A 39 -2.03 -5.35 3.96
N LEU A 40 -0.98 -4.51 3.94
CA LEU A 40 -0.92 -3.32 4.78
C LEU A 40 -2.11 -2.39 4.48
N ILE A 41 -2.38 -2.08 3.22
CA ILE A 41 -3.51 -1.21 2.85
C ILE A 41 -4.87 -1.84 3.20
N LYS A 42 -5.07 -3.14 3.01
CA LYS A 42 -6.27 -3.82 3.50
C LYS A 42 -6.45 -3.65 5.01
N THR A 43 -5.38 -3.83 5.77
CA THR A 43 -5.40 -3.68 7.22
C THR A 43 -5.74 -2.25 7.63
N VAL A 44 -5.22 -1.24 6.93
CA VAL A 44 -5.59 0.16 7.14
C VAL A 44 -7.10 0.35 7.01
N TYR A 45 -7.75 -0.17 5.96
CA TYR A 45 -9.20 0.00 5.81
C TYR A 45 -10.01 -0.83 6.80
N ILE A 46 -9.64 -2.08 7.05
CA ILE A 46 -10.40 -2.97 7.93
C ILE A 46 -10.28 -2.54 9.39
N GLU A 47 -9.05 -2.32 9.86
CA GLU A 47 -8.79 -2.12 11.29
C GLU A 47 -8.80 -0.63 11.67
N MET A 48 -8.15 0.22 10.89
CA MET A 48 -8.05 1.64 11.21
C MET A 48 -9.30 2.41 10.80
N VAL A 49 -9.75 2.28 9.55
CA VAL A 49 -10.87 3.08 9.05
C VAL A 49 -12.20 2.54 9.56
N ASN A 50 -12.57 1.31 9.21
CA ASN A 50 -13.89 0.76 9.56
C ASN A 50 -14.10 0.58 11.06
N LYS A 51 -13.05 0.26 11.82
CA LYS A 51 -13.13 0.12 13.29
C LYS A 51 -12.74 1.39 14.04
N LYS A 52 -12.33 2.45 13.33
CA LYS A 52 -11.84 3.72 13.90
C LYS A 52 -10.71 3.51 14.91
N ASN A 53 -9.82 2.56 14.66
CA ASN A 53 -8.69 2.29 15.53
C ASN A 53 -7.49 3.18 15.14
N PHE A 54 -7.49 4.42 15.60
CA PHE A 54 -6.48 5.43 15.25
C PHE A 54 -5.11 5.18 15.90
N THR A 55 -5.01 4.26 16.87
CA THR A 55 -3.71 3.89 17.45
C THR A 55 -2.80 3.21 16.42
N LEU A 56 -3.38 2.63 15.37
CA LEU A 56 -2.63 1.97 14.29
C LEU A 56 -1.93 2.95 13.33
N ILE A 57 -2.28 4.24 13.37
CA ILE A 57 -1.61 5.27 12.54
C ILE A 57 -0.11 5.27 12.81
N ASP A 58 0.28 5.14 14.06
CA ASP A 58 1.71 5.13 14.46
C ASP A 58 2.48 3.93 13.91
N SER A 59 1.78 2.83 13.61
CA SER A 59 2.35 1.59 13.06
C SER A 59 2.36 1.53 11.54
N PHE A 60 1.45 2.24 10.87
CA PHE A 60 1.27 2.13 9.42
C PHE A 60 1.82 3.32 8.64
N PHE A 61 1.91 4.50 9.27
CA PHE A 61 2.31 5.72 8.58
C PHE A 61 3.68 6.21 9.05
N ALA A 62 4.50 6.65 8.10
CA ALA A 62 5.81 7.21 8.40
C ALA A 62 5.70 8.49 9.26
N PRO A 63 6.69 8.81 10.12
CA PRO A 63 6.66 10.05 10.90
C PRO A 63 6.55 11.32 10.05
N ASN A 64 7.08 11.28 8.85
CA ASN A 64 7.10 12.36 7.87
C ASN A 64 6.15 12.12 6.69
N ILE A 65 5.05 11.37 6.89
CA ILE A 65 4.04 11.17 5.84
C ILE A 65 3.63 12.50 5.22
N PHE A 66 3.51 12.51 3.90
CA PHE A 66 2.99 13.64 3.15
C PHE A 66 1.60 13.32 2.60
N ASP A 67 0.58 14.03 3.09
CA ASP A 67 -0.80 13.94 2.63
C ASP A 67 -1.00 14.95 1.50
N HIS A 68 -1.07 14.46 0.25
CA HIS A 68 -1.29 15.27 -0.94
C HIS A 68 -2.77 15.67 -1.14
N GLY A 69 -3.67 15.03 -0.39
CA GLY A 69 -5.10 15.35 -0.33
C GLY A 69 -5.46 16.29 0.83
N ALA A 70 -4.46 16.75 1.60
CA ALA A 70 -4.64 17.58 2.77
C ALA A 70 -5.46 18.85 2.47
N LEU A 71 -6.40 19.15 3.36
CA LEU A 71 -7.14 20.40 3.31
C LEU A 71 -6.25 21.61 3.65
N GLU A 72 -6.65 22.79 3.22
CA GLU A 72 -5.93 24.03 3.54
C GLU A 72 -5.76 24.18 5.07
N GLY A 73 -4.51 24.44 5.50
CA GLY A 73 -4.18 24.56 6.93
C GLY A 73 -3.93 23.25 7.66
N GLN A 74 -4.11 22.10 7.04
CA GLN A 74 -3.74 20.82 7.63
C GLN A 74 -2.23 20.71 7.80
N GLN A 75 -1.78 20.38 8.99
CA GLN A 75 -0.38 20.14 9.27
C GLN A 75 0.09 18.83 8.63
N GLN A 76 1.23 18.83 7.96
CA GLN A 76 1.87 17.64 7.40
C GLN A 76 2.57 16.80 8.49
N GLY A 77 2.92 15.57 8.14
CA GLY A 77 3.50 14.60 9.05
C GLY A 77 2.46 13.79 9.82
N ARG A 78 2.91 12.76 10.51
CA ARG A 78 2.03 11.76 11.14
C ARG A 78 1.05 12.35 12.16
N GLU A 79 1.50 13.30 12.97
CA GLU A 79 0.64 13.92 13.98
C GLU A 79 -0.46 14.77 13.34
N GLY A 80 -0.13 15.55 12.30
CA GLY A 80 -1.13 16.31 11.54
C GLY A 80 -2.10 15.40 10.80
N PHE A 81 -1.61 14.35 10.15
CA PHE A 81 -2.43 13.33 9.50
C PHE A 81 -3.37 12.62 10.50
N LYS A 82 -2.84 12.20 11.65
CA LYS A 82 -3.61 11.55 12.72
C LYS A 82 -4.76 12.43 13.22
N LYS A 83 -4.48 13.71 13.43
CA LYS A 83 -5.50 14.69 13.81
C LYS A 83 -6.58 14.80 12.72
N ALA A 84 -6.17 15.03 11.47
CA ALA A 84 -7.10 15.20 10.35
C ALA A 84 -7.99 13.95 10.13
N VAL A 85 -7.41 12.75 10.11
CA VAL A 85 -8.16 11.50 9.95
C VAL A 85 -9.11 11.27 11.13
N THR A 86 -8.68 11.56 12.36
CA THR A 86 -9.54 11.42 13.55
C THR A 86 -10.75 12.36 13.49
N GLU A 87 -10.54 13.61 13.12
CA GLU A 87 -11.59 14.61 12.96
C GLU A 87 -12.54 14.23 11.81
N PHE A 88 -11.99 13.84 10.65
CA PHE A 88 -12.76 13.44 9.48
C PHE A 88 -13.65 12.22 9.77
N LEU A 89 -13.07 11.12 10.28
CA LEU A 89 -13.85 9.91 10.59
C LEU A 89 -14.78 10.11 11.81
N GLY A 90 -14.52 11.10 12.65
CA GLY A 90 -15.39 11.53 13.73
C GLY A 90 -16.69 12.17 13.26
N MET A 91 -16.74 12.70 12.03
CA MET A 91 -17.97 13.25 11.45
C MET A 91 -19.05 12.19 11.18
N PHE A 92 -18.71 10.91 11.20
CA PHE A 92 -19.63 9.82 10.87
C PHE A 92 -20.02 9.03 12.12
N SER A 93 -21.32 8.91 12.39
CA SER A 93 -21.85 8.03 13.44
C SER A 93 -21.80 6.58 13.01
N GLN A 94 -21.95 6.29 11.70
CA GLN A 94 -21.77 4.97 11.09
C GLN A 94 -20.87 5.09 9.86
N LEU A 95 -20.06 4.09 9.64
CA LEU A 95 -19.08 4.04 8.57
C LEU A 95 -18.88 2.61 8.09
N GLU A 96 -18.99 2.40 6.80
CA GLU A 96 -18.63 1.17 6.11
C GLU A 96 -17.85 1.55 4.84
N VAL A 97 -16.61 1.08 4.74
CA VAL A 97 -15.77 1.26 3.56
C VAL A 97 -15.43 -0.09 2.98
N LYS A 98 -15.71 -0.27 1.69
CA LYS A 98 -15.36 -1.47 0.92
C LYS A 98 -14.34 -1.15 -0.13
N GLN A 99 -13.23 -1.88 -0.12
CA GLN A 99 -12.25 -1.84 -1.20
C GLN A 99 -12.75 -2.68 -2.38
N GLU A 100 -13.10 -2.02 -3.48
CA GLU A 100 -13.63 -2.66 -4.69
C GLU A 100 -12.49 -3.11 -5.62
N VAL A 101 -11.42 -2.32 -5.71
CA VAL A 101 -10.26 -2.57 -6.57
C VAL A 101 -8.99 -2.23 -5.80
N MET A 102 -7.96 -3.04 -5.98
CA MET A 102 -6.62 -2.76 -5.50
C MET A 102 -5.59 -3.20 -6.54
N ILE A 103 -4.75 -2.28 -6.96
CA ILE A 103 -3.65 -2.50 -7.90
C ILE A 103 -2.36 -2.08 -7.21
N ALA A 104 -1.29 -2.87 -7.36
CA ALA A 104 -0.01 -2.53 -6.78
C ALA A 104 1.15 -2.81 -7.74
N GLU A 105 2.13 -1.92 -7.74
CA GLU A 105 3.38 -2.04 -8.49
C GLU A 105 4.53 -1.42 -7.67
N GLY A 106 5.56 -2.23 -7.40
CA GLY A 106 6.68 -1.80 -6.55
C GLY A 106 6.20 -1.30 -5.18
N ASP A 107 6.54 -0.07 -4.87
CA ASP A 107 6.20 0.61 -3.62
C ASP A 107 4.80 1.27 -3.64
N ASN A 108 4.07 1.16 -4.75
CA ASN A 108 2.83 1.90 -4.95
C ASN A 108 1.61 0.98 -4.87
N VAL A 109 0.54 1.47 -4.23
CA VAL A 109 -0.77 0.82 -4.17
C VAL A 109 -1.84 1.84 -4.53
N ALA A 110 -2.66 1.53 -5.53
CA ALA A 110 -3.84 2.30 -5.89
C ALA A 110 -5.10 1.52 -5.50
N THR A 111 -6.08 2.21 -4.96
CA THR A 111 -7.34 1.60 -4.52
C THR A 111 -8.54 2.42 -4.99
N ARG A 112 -9.68 1.73 -5.18
CA ARG A 112 -11.00 2.35 -5.32
C ARG A 112 -11.92 1.77 -4.27
N GLU A 113 -12.59 2.65 -3.53
CA GLU A 113 -13.45 2.29 -2.42
C GLU A 113 -14.87 2.83 -2.62
N THR A 114 -15.84 2.06 -2.12
CA THR A 114 -17.20 2.55 -1.88
C THR A 114 -17.34 2.86 -0.39
N TRP A 115 -17.80 4.08 -0.09
CA TRP A 115 -18.07 4.58 1.24
C TRP A 115 -19.58 4.65 1.47
N LYS A 116 -20.03 4.10 2.57
CA LYS A 116 -21.38 4.33 3.11
C LYS A 116 -21.24 4.90 4.50
N VAL A 117 -21.66 6.15 4.67
CA VAL A 117 -21.47 6.89 5.91
C VAL A 117 -22.79 7.50 6.39
N THR A 118 -22.97 7.59 7.71
CA THR A 118 -24.07 8.33 8.32
C THR A 118 -23.48 9.51 9.07
N MET A 119 -23.86 10.72 8.67
CA MET A 119 -23.36 11.97 9.27
C MET A 119 -23.86 12.11 10.70
N THR A 120 -22.96 12.42 11.63
CA THR A 120 -23.31 12.68 13.05
C THR A 120 -24.20 13.93 13.20
N SER A 121 -24.00 14.96 12.36
CA SER A 121 -24.66 16.25 12.48
C SER A 121 -26.16 16.22 12.15
N ASN A 122 -26.62 15.33 11.25
CA ASN A 122 -28.00 15.34 10.74
C ASN A 122 -28.59 13.96 10.48
N ASN A 123 -27.88 12.90 10.84
CA ASN A 123 -28.25 11.49 10.61
C ASN A 123 -28.49 11.12 9.12
N LYS A 124 -28.00 11.93 8.18
CA LYS A 124 -28.11 11.65 6.75
C LYS A 124 -27.11 10.58 6.35
N THR A 125 -27.58 9.54 5.67
CA THR A 125 -26.72 8.53 5.07
C THR A 125 -26.34 8.94 3.66
N LEU A 126 -25.05 8.91 3.37
CA LEU A 126 -24.44 9.22 2.08
C LEU A 126 -23.66 8.02 1.58
N THR A 127 -23.62 7.86 0.26
CA THR A 127 -22.79 6.85 -0.39
C THR A 127 -22.03 7.50 -1.53
N GLY A 128 -20.75 7.16 -1.67
CA GLY A 128 -19.91 7.66 -2.73
C GLY A 128 -18.70 6.78 -2.94
N GLU A 129 -17.91 7.11 -3.94
CA GLU A 129 -16.69 6.41 -4.28
C GLU A 129 -15.48 7.32 -4.13
N THR A 130 -14.38 6.76 -3.66
CA THR A 130 -13.09 7.43 -3.62
C THR A 130 -12.02 6.60 -4.33
N MET A 131 -10.95 7.27 -4.69
CA MET A 131 -9.72 6.64 -5.13
C MET A 131 -8.57 7.16 -4.27
N HIS A 132 -7.75 6.23 -3.81
CA HIS A 132 -6.53 6.56 -3.09
C HIS A 132 -5.32 5.99 -3.84
N PHE A 133 -4.21 6.69 -3.70
CA PHE A 133 -2.91 6.23 -4.12
C PHE A 133 -1.96 6.37 -2.95
N PHE A 134 -1.25 5.29 -2.64
CA PHE A 134 -0.30 5.22 -1.53
C PHE A 134 1.09 4.92 -2.05
N ARG A 135 2.10 5.54 -1.45
CA ARG A 135 3.49 5.11 -1.57
C ARG A 135 3.93 4.52 -0.23
N ILE A 136 4.55 3.34 -0.31
CA ILE A 136 4.96 2.57 0.86
C ILE A 136 6.47 2.33 0.77
N LYS A 137 7.20 2.71 1.80
CA LYS A 137 8.65 2.44 1.92
C LYS A 137 8.92 1.83 3.28
N ASP A 138 9.75 0.78 3.29
CA ASP A 138 10.14 0.07 4.51
C ASP A 138 8.95 -0.36 5.39
N GLY A 139 7.81 -0.72 4.72
CA GLY A 139 6.59 -1.15 5.39
C GLY A 139 5.75 -0.03 6.01
N LEU A 140 6.05 1.24 5.71
CA LEU A 140 5.29 2.40 6.17
C LEU A 140 4.77 3.22 4.98
N ILE A 141 3.56 3.74 5.10
CA ILE A 141 2.96 4.68 4.14
C ILE A 141 3.67 6.02 4.29
N THR A 142 4.35 6.47 3.22
CA THR A 142 5.10 7.74 3.19
C THR A 142 4.36 8.86 2.49
N ASP A 143 3.46 8.51 1.58
CA ASP A 143 2.65 9.47 0.82
C ASP A 143 1.24 8.92 0.62
N GLU A 144 0.25 9.81 0.61
CA GLU A 144 -1.14 9.49 0.33
C GLU A 144 -1.75 10.58 -0.55
N TRP A 145 -2.50 10.16 -1.56
CA TRP A 145 -3.34 10.99 -2.43
C TRP A 145 -4.76 10.45 -2.40
N SER A 146 -5.74 11.35 -2.29
CA SER A 146 -7.16 10.98 -2.35
C SER A 146 -7.96 11.86 -3.29
N LYS A 147 -9.02 11.30 -3.88
CA LYS A 147 -10.00 11.97 -4.73
C LYS A 147 -11.37 11.32 -4.58
N GLY A 148 -12.42 12.05 -4.92
CA GLY A 148 -13.81 11.53 -4.95
C GLY A 148 -14.63 11.89 -3.70
N TRP A 149 -14.24 12.92 -2.96
CA TRP A 149 -14.93 13.35 -1.75
C TRP A 149 -16.16 14.26 -1.97
N GLU A 150 -16.47 14.57 -3.24
CA GLU A 150 -17.56 15.48 -3.64
C GLU A 150 -18.94 15.03 -3.14
N PHE A 151 -19.14 13.72 -2.90
CA PHE A 151 -20.40 13.21 -2.33
C PHE A 151 -20.63 13.66 -0.88
N LEU A 152 -19.59 14.11 -0.18
CA LEU A 152 -19.67 14.73 1.15
C LEU A 152 -19.88 16.24 1.09
N GLY A 153 -19.71 16.84 -0.10
CA GLY A 153 -19.75 18.30 -0.29
C GLY A 153 -18.39 18.96 -0.01
N LEU A 154 -17.29 18.16 -0.13
CA LEU A 154 -15.91 18.60 0.06
C LEU A 154 -15.21 18.81 -1.27
#